data_e895aa160415eb2bc4143a4a61b0f22c
#
_entry.id   e895aa160415eb2bc4143a4a61b0f22c
#
_cell.length_a   1.000
_cell.length_b   1.000
_cell.length_c   1.000
_cell.angle_alpha   90.00
_cell.angle_beta   90.00
_cell.angle_gamma   90.00
#
_symmetry.space_group_name_H-M   'P 1'
#
loop_
_entity.id
_entity.type
_entity.pdbx_description
1 polymer ?
#
loop_
_entity_poly.entity_id
_entity_poly.type
_entity_poly.pdbx_seq_one_letter_code
_entity_poly.pdbx_strand_id
1 'polypeptide(L)'
;MRRARWAVAAGVTAALLATSLPAAADDTAAPSSSATPAPVASATTVTTEPTVTSGPTVTTRPTVKPTTRTTARPATPSRRTATVAPTLPPTDDPHDSPALVAALAALTKTEAELVTARAAVVLAHADLMAAQEEHVRATEDLAAARLAEERAARAQVTVRESIVVHRRTLGQLARSAYQANGPLGEWALVLASQTPEQLVDRLAMVQSVTNAGNAMIGHLREEGADLRTYSGRLRAARAQLVFLTAAAAAALQRSARADAAALAAEQQLEAVLVVHKAALAAALHAEAADRVRYQVFSAQSGQLAIRIRSLAAALAATKHPARGTGSFDRPGTGPVTSPFGPRLHPILHYVKLHTGEDFGKGDGIVYAADDGVVLITELNTAYGNMTVIDHGTIGGLRVTTLYAHQAAFGVHPGDRVRKGQPIGVIGATGYATGPHLHFEVRIDGSPLDPAPFLVRAPLPPGVRL
;
A
#
# COMPACT_ATOMS: atom_id res chain seq x y z
N MET A 1 29.75 4.07 33.00
CA MET A 1 29.41 2.80 32.35
C MET A 1 27.98 2.91 31.83
N ARG A 2 27.77 3.28 30.56
CA ARG A 2 26.55 3.14 29.74
C ARG A 2 26.79 3.85 28.39
N ARG A 3 27.65 3.26 27.58
CA ARG A 3 27.80 3.58 26.15
C ARG A 3 27.76 2.24 25.44
N ALA A 4 26.64 1.94 24.79
CA ALA A 4 26.52 1.04 23.66
C ALA A 4 25.03 0.65 23.45
N ARG A 5 24.30 1.40 22.61
CA ARG A 5 23.03 0.96 21.99
C ARG A 5 22.52 1.98 20.96
N TRP A 6 23.35 2.31 19.97
CA TRP A 6 22.90 3.12 18.81
C TRP A 6 23.65 2.69 17.54
N ALA A 7 23.51 1.43 17.16
CA ALA A 7 24.09 0.97 15.89
C ALA A 7 23.39 -0.31 15.38
N VAL A 8 22.07 -0.35 15.35
CA VAL A 8 21.31 -1.39 14.58
C VAL A 8 19.98 -0.80 14.14
N ALA A 9 19.99 0.07 13.14
CA ALA A 9 18.77 0.50 12.46
C ALA A 9 19.00 1.01 11.03
N ALA A 10 20.06 0.59 10.37
CA ALA A 10 20.34 1.01 8.98
C ALA A 10 20.68 -0.17 8.05
N GLY A 11 20.00 -1.30 8.19
CA GLY A 11 20.35 -2.50 7.44
C GLY A 11 19.23 -3.40 6.95
N VAL A 12 17.97 -2.94 6.85
CA VAL A 12 16.84 -3.82 6.45
C VAL A 12 15.99 -3.22 5.32
N THR A 13 16.58 -2.59 4.33
CA THR A 13 15.79 -2.05 3.18
C THR A 13 16.24 -2.52 1.79
N ALA A 14 16.98 -3.62 1.67
CA ALA A 14 17.44 -4.07 0.35
C ALA A 14 17.46 -5.59 0.14
N ALA A 15 16.43 -6.36 0.59
CA ALA A 15 16.38 -7.78 0.29
C ALA A 15 14.95 -8.35 0.30
N LEU A 16 14.10 -7.90 -0.63
CA LEU A 16 12.79 -8.53 -0.89
C LEU A 16 12.41 -8.47 -2.37
N LEU A 17 13.32 -8.96 -3.22
CA LEU A 17 13.01 -9.31 -4.62
C LEU A 17 13.99 -10.41 -5.03
N ALA A 18 13.58 -11.64 -4.95
CA ALA A 18 14.02 -12.88 -5.59
C ALA A 18 14.12 -14.05 -4.59
N THR A 19 13.09 -14.87 -4.51
CA THR A 19 13.24 -16.27 -4.09
C THR A 19 12.48 -17.17 -5.05
N SER A 20 13.22 -17.69 -6.01
CA SER A 20 12.92 -18.94 -6.67
C SER A 20 13.23 -20.09 -5.70
N LEU A 21 12.34 -21.08 -5.63
CA LEU A 21 12.50 -22.33 -4.88
C LEU A 21 13.71 -23.13 -5.36
N PRO A 22 14.38 -23.90 -4.47
CA PRO A 22 15.03 -25.12 -4.90
C PRO A 22 14.42 -26.36 -4.25
N ALA A 23 14.52 -27.43 -5.03
CA ALA A 23 14.17 -28.80 -4.71
C ALA A 23 15.12 -29.41 -3.66
N ALA A 24 14.58 -30.39 -2.93
CA ALA A 24 15.28 -31.23 -1.97
C ALA A 24 16.31 -32.19 -2.63
N ALA A 25 17.43 -32.40 -1.97
CA ALA A 25 18.15 -33.68 -1.96
C ALA A 25 19.07 -33.76 -0.74
N ASP A 26 19.12 -34.94 -0.18
CA ASP A 26 19.73 -35.48 1.01
C ASP A 26 21.28 -35.52 1.02
N ASP A 27 21.81 -35.54 2.22
CA ASP A 27 22.73 -36.52 2.84
C ASP A 27 24.22 -36.13 3.09
N THR A 28 24.55 -36.21 4.36
CA THR A 28 25.77 -36.72 5.05
C THR A 28 27.13 -36.01 5.00
N ALA A 29 27.65 -35.86 6.25
CA ALA A 29 29.01 -35.99 6.74
C ALA A 29 29.95 -34.76 6.83
N ALA A 30 30.24 -34.37 8.06
CA ALA A 30 31.48 -33.71 8.49
C ALA A 30 32.68 -34.73 8.56
N PRO A 31 33.97 -34.40 8.77
CA PRO A 31 34.49 -33.29 9.60
C PRO A 31 35.83 -32.64 9.17
N SER A 32 36.18 -31.55 9.90
CA SER A 32 37.50 -31.08 10.33
C SER A 32 38.56 -30.55 9.38
N SER A 33 39.10 -29.40 9.71
CA SER A 33 40.49 -29.10 10.06
C SER A 33 40.99 -27.71 9.57
N SER A 34 41.29 -26.87 10.55
CA SER A 34 42.43 -25.94 10.75
C SER A 34 43.14 -25.32 9.55
N ALA A 35 43.29 -23.99 9.54
CA ALA A 35 44.58 -23.25 9.59
C ALA A 35 44.42 -21.75 9.28
N THR A 36 44.95 -20.93 10.17
CA THR A 36 45.33 -19.51 10.09
C THR A 36 46.79 -19.43 9.58
N PRO A 37 47.49 -18.27 9.35
CA PRO A 37 47.12 -16.90 8.97
C PRO A 37 48.00 -16.24 7.87
N ALA A 38 47.63 -15.02 7.45
CA ALA A 38 48.40 -13.80 7.05
C ALA A 38 49.56 -13.88 6.02
N PRO A 39 50.15 -12.81 5.44
CA PRO A 39 50.06 -11.36 5.77
C PRO A 39 50.02 -10.36 4.58
N VAL A 40 49.70 -9.11 4.92
CA VAL A 40 50.24 -7.78 4.51
C VAL A 40 50.87 -7.57 3.12
N ALA A 41 50.36 -6.57 2.39
CA ALA A 41 51.22 -5.71 1.55
C ALA A 41 50.60 -4.29 1.44
N SER A 42 51.46 -3.33 1.76
CA SER A 42 51.35 -1.88 1.69
C SER A 42 51.55 -1.36 0.26
N ALA A 43 51.22 -0.11 0.10
CA ALA A 43 51.65 0.92 -0.88
C ALA A 43 50.49 1.38 -1.76
N THR A 44 50.26 2.65 -2.10
CA THR A 44 51.12 3.82 -2.22
C THR A 44 50.22 5.02 -2.42
N THR A 45 50.51 6.11 -1.73
CA THR A 45 50.05 7.50 -1.93
C THR A 45 50.43 8.01 -3.34
N VAL A 46 49.48 8.66 -4.00
CA VAL A 46 49.78 9.65 -5.04
C VAL A 46 48.98 10.91 -4.79
N THR A 47 49.70 11.93 -4.38
CA THR A 47 49.32 13.34 -4.32
C THR A 47 49.42 13.96 -5.74
N THR A 48 48.39 14.64 -6.17
CA THR A 48 48.51 15.68 -7.23
C THR A 48 47.49 16.79 -6.92
N GLU A 49 48.05 17.94 -6.50
CA GLU A 49 47.43 19.25 -6.69
C GLU A 49 47.46 19.63 -8.18
N PRO A 50 46.52 20.45 -8.65
CA PRO A 50 46.92 21.53 -9.49
C PRO A 50 46.31 22.91 -9.21
N THR A 51 47.13 23.86 -9.08
CA THR A 51 47.25 25.14 -9.80
C THR A 51 46.04 26.05 -9.89
N VAL A 52 46.16 27.13 -9.16
CA VAL A 52 45.41 28.40 -9.21
C VAL A 52 45.74 29.09 -10.56
N THR A 53 44.71 29.58 -11.25
CA THR A 53 44.84 30.63 -12.24
C THR A 53 43.80 31.73 -12.02
N SER A 54 44.33 32.89 -11.86
CA SER A 54 43.73 34.18 -11.54
C SER A 54 43.04 34.87 -12.73
N GLY A 55 42.02 35.66 -12.41
CA GLY A 55 41.90 37.01 -12.92
C GLY A 55 40.56 37.45 -13.48
N PRO A 56 40.18 38.70 -13.33
CA PRO A 56 38.84 39.16 -13.05
C PRO A 56 38.16 39.79 -14.28
N THR A 57 36.84 39.83 -14.28
CA THR A 57 36.14 40.86 -15.10
C THR A 57 34.86 41.32 -14.36
N VAL A 58 34.88 42.56 -14.04
CA VAL A 58 33.77 43.40 -13.58
C VAL A 58 32.80 43.60 -14.76
N THR A 59 31.51 43.31 -14.54
CA THR A 59 30.45 43.81 -15.41
C THR A 59 29.17 44.12 -14.60
N THR A 60 28.86 45.34 -14.63
CA THR A 60 27.65 46.13 -14.37
C THR A 60 26.33 45.41 -14.01
N ARG A 61 25.80 45.88 -12.92
CA ARG A 61 24.46 45.69 -12.34
C ARG A 61 23.35 46.27 -13.24
N PRO A 62 22.26 45.53 -13.50
CA PRO A 62 20.99 46.16 -13.85
C PRO A 62 20.06 46.21 -12.62
N THR A 63 19.51 47.36 -12.39
CA THR A 63 18.47 47.70 -11.45
C THR A 63 17.17 46.97 -11.77
N VAL A 64 16.67 46.13 -10.89
CA VAL A 64 15.34 45.51 -11.02
C VAL A 64 14.39 46.14 -10.05
N LYS A 65 13.27 46.68 -10.56
CA LYS A 65 12.09 47.17 -9.84
C LYS A 65 11.48 46.07 -8.94
N PRO A 66 10.89 46.42 -7.82
CA PRO A 66 10.19 45.46 -6.98
C PRO A 66 8.87 45.05 -7.63
N THR A 67 8.79 43.77 -8.06
CA THR A 67 7.53 43.15 -8.43
C THR A 67 6.89 42.53 -7.19
N THR A 68 5.65 42.92 -6.93
CA THR A 68 4.79 42.39 -5.89
C THR A 68 4.69 40.89 -5.97
N ARG A 69 5.17 40.23 -4.93
CA ARG A 69 5.10 38.77 -4.77
C ARG A 69 3.69 38.39 -4.30
N THR A 70 2.84 37.99 -5.23
CA THR A 70 1.60 37.27 -4.94
C THR A 70 1.96 35.96 -4.26
N THR A 71 1.54 35.80 -3.02
CA THR A 71 1.66 34.55 -2.26
C THR A 71 0.77 33.51 -2.90
N ALA A 72 1.34 32.63 -3.71
CA ALA A 72 0.69 31.42 -4.16
C ALA A 72 0.53 30.47 -2.95
N ARG A 73 -0.73 30.20 -2.61
CA ARG A 73 -1.17 29.15 -1.69
C ARG A 73 -0.55 27.81 -2.13
N PRO A 74 0.05 27.00 -1.26
CA PRO A 74 0.54 25.68 -1.64
C PRO A 74 -0.63 24.83 -2.16
N ALA A 75 -0.49 24.32 -3.37
CA ALA A 75 -1.41 23.36 -3.95
C ALA A 75 -1.40 22.10 -3.08
N THR A 76 -2.57 21.74 -2.57
CA THR A 76 -2.83 20.43 -1.99
C THR A 76 -2.40 19.35 -2.98
N PRO A 77 -1.65 18.31 -2.57
CA PRO A 77 -1.31 17.22 -3.46
C PRO A 77 -2.60 16.55 -3.93
N SER A 78 -2.83 16.59 -5.23
CA SER A 78 -3.92 15.86 -5.90
C SER A 78 -3.81 14.39 -5.48
N ARG A 79 -4.85 13.90 -4.82
CA ARG A 79 -5.05 12.50 -4.47
C ARG A 79 -4.98 11.70 -5.77
N ARG A 80 -3.81 11.13 -6.10
CA ARG A 80 -3.73 10.11 -7.15
C ARG A 80 -4.67 9.01 -6.73
N THR A 81 -5.74 8.85 -7.47
CA THR A 81 -6.61 7.69 -7.39
C THR A 81 -5.72 6.46 -7.51
N ALA A 82 -5.62 5.69 -6.43
CA ALA A 82 -5.01 4.39 -6.47
C ALA A 82 -5.74 3.62 -7.59
N THR A 83 -4.98 3.18 -8.59
CA THR A 83 -5.49 2.26 -9.61
C THR A 83 -5.97 1.03 -8.84
N VAL A 84 -7.28 0.88 -8.77
CA VAL A 84 -7.93 -0.31 -8.22
C VAL A 84 -7.38 -1.46 -9.06
N ALA A 85 -6.73 -2.41 -8.41
CA ALA A 85 -6.35 -3.67 -9.04
C ALA A 85 -7.60 -4.24 -9.72
N PRO A 86 -7.50 -4.83 -10.92
CA PRO A 86 -8.65 -5.40 -11.58
C PRO A 86 -9.25 -6.45 -10.66
N THR A 87 -10.44 -6.16 -10.12
CA THR A 87 -11.27 -7.12 -9.43
C THR A 87 -11.61 -8.16 -10.48
N LEU A 88 -11.07 -9.37 -10.34
CA LEU A 88 -11.50 -10.50 -11.14
C LEU A 88 -13.02 -10.61 -10.96
N PRO A 89 -13.80 -10.70 -12.05
CA PRO A 89 -15.24 -10.90 -11.91
C PRO A 89 -15.47 -12.18 -11.11
N PRO A 90 -16.50 -12.21 -10.24
CA PRO A 90 -16.89 -13.43 -9.57
C PRO A 90 -17.12 -14.51 -10.64
N THR A 91 -16.62 -15.71 -10.41
CA THR A 91 -16.87 -16.84 -11.28
C THR A 91 -18.30 -17.27 -11.05
N ASP A 92 -19.21 -16.81 -11.89
CA ASP A 92 -20.60 -17.26 -11.94
C ASP A 92 -20.71 -18.60 -12.71
N ASP A 93 -19.74 -19.51 -12.52
CA ASP A 93 -19.88 -20.86 -13.03
C ASP A 93 -20.74 -21.67 -12.04
N PRO A 94 -22.01 -22.01 -12.38
CA PRO A 94 -22.89 -22.76 -11.50
C PRO A 94 -22.38 -24.19 -11.19
N HIS A 95 -21.34 -24.63 -11.88
CA HIS A 95 -20.67 -25.90 -11.62
C HIS A 95 -19.47 -25.78 -10.68
N ASP A 96 -19.05 -24.57 -10.31
CA ASP A 96 -18.03 -24.40 -9.27
C ASP A 96 -18.62 -24.79 -7.92
N SER A 97 -17.84 -25.54 -7.13
CA SER A 97 -18.34 -25.92 -5.81
C SER A 97 -18.52 -24.68 -4.94
N PRO A 98 -19.56 -24.63 -4.08
CA PRO A 98 -19.75 -23.53 -3.14
C PRO A 98 -18.50 -23.24 -2.28
N ALA A 99 -17.74 -24.30 -1.98
CA ALA A 99 -16.48 -24.19 -1.24
C ALA A 99 -15.40 -23.42 -2.04
N LEU A 100 -15.31 -23.67 -3.36
CA LEU A 100 -14.38 -22.94 -4.24
C LEU A 100 -14.78 -21.48 -4.35
N VAL A 101 -16.05 -21.20 -4.62
CA VAL A 101 -16.57 -19.81 -4.69
C VAL A 101 -16.29 -19.03 -3.42
N ALA A 102 -16.58 -19.63 -2.25
CA ALA A 102 -16.32 -19.01 -0.96
C ALA A 102 -14.83 -18.77 -0.70
N ALA A 103 -13.98 -19.73 -1.07
CA ALA A 103 -12.53 -19.62 -0.90
C ALA A 103 -11.91 -18.54 -1.80
N LEU A 104 -12.39 -18.41 -3.04
CA LEU A 104 -11.97 -17.36 -3.97
C LEU A 104 -12.42 -15.98 -3.50
N ALA A 105 -13.63 -15.83 -2.99
CA ALA A 105 -14.12 -14.59 -2.42
C ALA A 105 -13.29 -14.17 -1.20
N ALA A 106 -12.93 -15.11 -0.32
CA ALA A 106 -12.05 -14.86 0.81
C ALA A 106 -10.65 -14.44 0.37
N LEU A 107 -10.09 -15.07 -0.66
CA LEU A 107 -8.79 -14.71 -1.21
C LEU A 107 -8.79 -13.28 -1.78
N THR A 108 -9.77 -12.94 -2.61
CA THR A 108 -9.91 -11.59 -3.18
C THR A 108 -10.04 -10.51 -2.09
N LYS A 109 -10.80 -10.81 -1.04
CA LYS A 109 -10.93 -9.91 0.11
C LYS A 109 -9.58 -9.67 0.79
N THR A 110 -8.83 -10.74 1.08
CA THR A 110 -7.53 -10.64 1.76
C THR A 110 -6.46 -9.99 0.88
N GLU A 111 -6.55 -10.12 -0.45
CA GLU A 111 -5.69 -9.38 -1.39
C GLU A 111 -5.91 -7.86 -1.29
N ALA A 112 -7.16 -7.41 -1.25
CA ALA A 112 -7.48 -6.00 -1.07
C ALA A 112 -7.00 -5.46 0.29
N GLU A 113 -7.17 -6.25 1.36
CA GLU A 113 -6.67 -5.92 2.69
C GLU A 113 -5.12 -5.83 2.70
N LEU A 114 -4.44 -6.73 2.00
CA LEU A 114 -2.98 -6.74 1.88
C LEU A 114 -2.45 -5.48 1.16
N VAL A 115 -3.11 -5.06 0.08
CA VAL A 115 -2.77 -3.81 -0.63
C VAL A 115 -2.92 -2.61 0.31
N THR A 116 -4.01 -2.57 1.07
CA THR A 116 -4.28 -1.49 2.03
C THR A 116 -3.24 -1.46 3.17
N ALA A 117 -2.92 -2.62 3.74
CA ALA A 117 -1.93 -2.73 4.81
C ALA A 117 -0.52 -2.33 4.34
N ARG A 118 -0.11 -2.73 3.13
CA ARG A 118 1.17 -2.29 2.53
C ARG A 118 1.23 -0.78 2.34
N ALA A 119 0.15 -0.17 1.85
CA ALA A 119 0.08 1.28 1.70
C ALA A 119 0.17 1.99 3.06
N ALA A 120 -0.46 1.45 4.10
CA ALA A 120 -0.39 2.00 5.46
C ALA A 120 1.04 1.98 6.03
N VAL A 121 1.80 0.90 5.81
CA VAL A 121 3.22 0.82 6.21
C VAL A 121 4.05 1.90 5.50
N VAL A 122 3.89 2.07 4.19
CA VAL A 122 4.63 3.09 3.43
C VAL A 122 4.34 4.50 3.95
N LEU A 123 3.06 4.81 4.25
CA LEU A 123 2.66 6.11 4.79
C LEU A 123 3.21 6.33 6.21
N ALA A 124 3.11 5.32 7.08
CA ALA A 124 3.61 5.41 8.44
C ALA A 124 5.14 5.59 8.51
N HIS A 125 5.89 4.93 7.63
CA HIS A 125 7.34 5.17 7.50
C HIS A 125 7.67 6.56 6.97
N ALA A 126 6.91 7.10 6.01
CA ALA A 126 7.09 8.47 5.52
C ALA A 126 6.85 9.49 6.64
N ASP A 127 5.80 9.30 7.44
CA ASP A 127 5.50 10.16 8.59
C ASP A 127 6.58 10.06 9.67
N LEU A 128 7.12 8.86 9.92
CA LEU A 128 8.25 8.65 10.84
C LEU A 128 9.48 9.43 10.40
N MET A 129 9.87 9.30 9.12
CA MET A 129 11.02 10.03 8.58
C MET A 129 10.85 11.56 8.68
N ALA A 130 9.66 12.07 8.37
CA ALA A 130 9.36 13.49 8.50
C ALA A 130 9.42 13.97 9.97
N ALA A 131 8.88 13.20 10.90
CA ALA A 131 8.91 13.52 12.32
C ALA A 131 10.33 13.44 12.92
N GLN A 132 11.16 12.50 12.46
CA GLN A 132 12.57 12.42 12.85
C GLN A 132 13.36 13.64 12.34
N GLU A 133 13.16 14.04 11.09
CA GLU A 133 13.79 15.24 10.52
C GLU A 133 13.38 16.50 11.27
N GLU A 134 12.10 16.64 11.61
CA GLU A 134 11.62 17.74 12.44
C GLU A 134 12.27 17.76 13.82
N HIS A 135 12.42 16.59 14.45
CA HIS A 135 13.10 16.48 15.74
C HIS A 135 14.56 16.89 15.66
N VAL A 136 15.29 16.47 14.62
CA VAL A 136 16.69 16.89 14.41
C VAL A 136 16.80 18.40 14.26
N ARG A 137 15.98 19.01 13.40
CA ARG A 137 15.97 20.49 13.21
C ARG A 137 15.65 21.23 14.52
N ALA A 138 14.66 20.75 15.26
CA ALA A 138 14.29 21.39 16.53
C ALA A 138 15.41 21.31 17.60
N THR A 139 16.21 20.23 17.60
CA THR A 139 17.37 20.08 18.48
C THR A 139 18.54 20.97 18.05
N GLU A 140 18.76 21.16 16.77
CA GLU A 140 19.77 22.08 16.21
C GLU A 140 19.41 23.53 16.54
N ASP A 141 18.15 23.95 16.33
CA ASP A 141 17.65 25.28 16.67
C ASP A 141 17.80 25.56 18.16
N LEU A 142 17.50 24.58 19.02
CA LEU A 142 17.67 24.70 20.46
C LEU A 142 19.15 24.88 20.84
N ALA A 143 20.07 24.13 20.20
CA ALA A 143 21.51 24.26 20.42
C ALA A 143 22.02 25.65 20.01
N ALA A 144 21.58 26.15 18.84
CA ALA A 144 21.93 27.48 18.36
C ALA A 144 21.42 28.59 19.32
N ALA A 145 20.20 28.44 19.83
CA ALA A 145 19.63 29.39 20.80
C ALA A 145 20.36 29.39 22.13
N ARG A 146 20.83 28.26 22.62
CA ARG A 146 21.70 28.16 23.82
C ARG A 146 23.00 28.92 23.63
N LEU A 147 23.66 28.73 22.49
CA LEU A 147 24.89 29.50 22.17
C LEU A 147 24.64 31.01 22.06
N ALA A 148 23.50 31.43 21.53
CA ALA A 148 23.13 32.81 21.43
C ALA A 148 22.87 33.45 22.83
N GLU A 149 22.19 32.73 23.73
CA GLU A 149 21.99 33.14 25.12
C GLU A 149 23.31 33.29 25.85
N GLU A 150 24.22 32.31 25.75
CA GLU A 150 25.54 32.36 26.38
C GLU A 150 26.37 33.58 25.90
N ARG A 151 26.36 33.82 24.57
CA ARG A 151 27.07 35.00 24.00
C ARG A 151 26.51 36.31 24.52
N ALA A 152 25.18 36.42 24.56
CA ALA A 152 24.53 37.61 25.10
C ALA A 152 24.79 37.82 26.61
N ALA A 153 24.81 36.74 27.37
CA ALA A 153 25.14 36.76 28.80
C ALA A 153 26.61 37.20 29.03
N ARG A 154 27.56 36.64 28.31
CA ARG A 154 28.98 37.05 28.40
C ARG A 154 29.17 38.50 28.02
N ALA A 155 28.60 38.97 26.92
CA ALA A 155 28.69 40.36 26.51
C ALA A 155 28.12 41.32 27.57
N GLN A 156 27.00 40.97 28.22
CA GLN A 156 26.44 41.77 29.32
C GLN A 156 27.38 41.82 30.53
N VAL A 157 28.03 40.70 30.89
CA VAL A 157 28.99 40.67 32.01
C VAL A 157 30.20 41.55 31.73
N THR A 158 30.80 41.45 30.53
CA THR A 158 31.97 42.28 30.16
C THR A 158 31.67 43.75 30.23
N VAL A 159 30.52 44.22 29.73
CA VAL A 159 30.15 45.65 29.81
C VAL A 159 29.90 46.07 31.26
N ARG A 160 29.30 45.24 32.12
CA ARG A 160 29.12 45.53 33.54
C ARG A 160 30.47 45.68 34.26
N GLU A 161 31.41 44.81 33.99
CA GLU A 161 32.77 44.86 34.57
C GLU A 161 33.50 46.14 34.13
N SER A 162 33.41 46.51 32.84
CA SER A 162 33.97 47.75 32.31
C SER A 162 33.41 48.99 33.04
N ILE A 163 32.07 49.04 33.18
CA ILE A 163 31.40 50.13 33.93
C ILE A 163 31.90 50.24 35.37
N VAL A 164 32.12 49.09 36.04
CA VAL A 164 32.63 49.07 37.42
C VAL A 164 34.03 49.67 37.48
N VAL A 165 34.89 49.28 36.53
CA VAL A 165 36.28 49.80 36.47
C VAL A 165 36.28 51.33 36.20
N HIS A 166 35.56 51.77 35.16
CA HIS A 166 35.48 53.22 34.82
C HIS A 166 34.87 54.05 35.93
N ARG A 167 33.81 53.59 36.63
CA ARG A 167 33.25 54.28 37.81
C ARG A 167 34.23 54.38 38.93
N ARG A 168 35.05 53.34 39.19
CA ARG A 168 36.08 53.38 40.24
C ARG A 168 37.14 54.39 39.89
N THR A 169 37.64 54.42 38.66
CA THR A 169 38.63 55.37 38.15
C THR A 169 38.12 56.81 38.25
N LEU A 170 36.86 57.08 37.82
CA LEU A 170 36.25 58.41 37.94
C LEU A 170 36.09 58.80 39.38
N GLY A 171 35.70 57.89 40.28
CA GLY A 171 35.59 58.15 41.71
C GLY A 171 36.95 58.41 42.36
N GLN A 172 38.01 57.83 41.91
CA GLN A 172 39.39 58.13 42.36
C GLN A 172 39.82 59.53 41.88
N LEU A 173 39.56 59.87 40.61
CA LEU A 173 39.86 61.21 40.05
C LEU A 173 39.09 62.26 40.76
N ALA A 174 37.79 62.13 41.02
CA ALA A 174 36.97 63.07 41.77
C ALA A 174 37.46 63.24 43.20
N ARG A 175 37.88 62.18 43.88
CA ARG A 175 38.41 62.18 45.23
C ARG A 175 39.75 62.91 45.31
N SER A 176 40.65 62.67 44.37
CA SER A 176 41.95 63.39 44.33
C SER A 176 41.79 64.84 44.01
N ALA A 177 40.87 65.26 43.12
CA ALA A 177 40.54 66.62 42.83
C ALA A 177 39.97 67.37 44.10
N TYR A 178 39.08 66.65 44.83
CA TYR A 178 38.49 67.26 46.09
C TYR A 178 39.55 67.38 47.19
N GLN A 179 40.44 66.42 47.37
CA GLN A 179 41.52 66.45 48.39
C GLN A 179 42.60 67.45 48.07
N ALA A 180 42.81 67.82 46.83
CA ALA A 180 43.83 68.80 46.40
C ALA A 180 43.48 70.26 46.56
N ASN A 181 42.44 70.64 47.24
CA ASN A 181 41.98 72.00 47.68
C ASN A 181 40.52 72.39 47.40
N GLY A 182 39.66 71.40 47.24
CA GLY A 182 38.24 71.58 46.93
C GLY A 182 37.97 72.14 45.52
N PRO A 183 36.74 72.55 45.23
CA PRO A 183 36.29 72.93 43.86
C PRO A 183 37.03 74.18 43.27
N LEU A 184 37.77 74.89 44.06
CA LEU A 184 38.58 76.02 43.60
C LEU A 184 40.08 75.76 43.55
N GLY A 185 40.52 74.51 43.92
CA GLY A 185 41.93 74.17 43.98
C GLY A 185 42.65 74.22 42.62
N GLU A 186 41.95 73.82 41.54
CA GLU A 186 42.49 73.91 40.19
C GLU A 186 42.76 75.39 39.79
N TRP A 187 41.87 76.27 40.12
CA TRP A 187 42.03 77.71 39.88
C TRP A 187 43.04 78.36 40.81
N ALA A 188 43.16 77.95 42.08
CA ALA A 188 44.17 78.38 43.00
C ALA A 188 45.57 78.03 42.47
N LEU A 189 45.74 76.80 41.86
CA LEU A 189 47.00 76.39 41.26
C LEU A 189 47.38 77.20 40.02
N VAL A 190 46.39 77.63 39.23
CA VAL A 190 46.56 78.45 38.04
C VAL A 190 46.92 79.90 38.48
N LEU A 191 46.23 80.42 39.48
CA LEU A 191 46.45 81.79 40.03
C LEU A 191 47.76 81.92 40.78
N ALA A 192 48.35 80.89 41.29
CA ALA A 192 49.65 80.85 41.95
C ALA A 192 50.85 80.79 40.98
N SER A 193 50.67 81.01 39.68
CA SER A 193 51.71 81.03 38.64
C SER A 193 52.51 82.32 38.81
N GLN A 194 53.86 82.17 38.78
CA GLN A 194 54.83 83.33 38.93
C GLN A 194 55.37 83.78 37.59
N THR A 195 55.20 83.00 36.52
CA THR A 195 55.67 83.38 35.15
C THR A 195 54.54 83.08 34.11
N PRO A 196 54.51 83.78 32.99
CA PRO A 196 53.57 83.52 31.89
C PRO A 196 53.60 82.07 31.39
N GLU A 197 54.78 81.44 31.29
CA GLU A 197 54.99 80.08 30.83
C GLU A 197 54.32 79.10 31.81
N GLN A 198 54.54 79.30 33.14
CA GLN A 198 53.88 78.45 34.16
C GLN A 198 52.36 78.55 34.12
N LEU A 199 51.84 79.77 33.77
CA LEU A 199 50.40 79.94 33.62
C LEU A 199 49.84 79.10 32.46
N VAL A 200 50.49 79.14 31.35
CA VAL A 200 50.09 78.34 30.16
C VAL A 200 50.16 76.82 30.43
N ASP A 201 51.24 76.36 31.06
CA ASP A 201 51.41 74.95 31.39
C ASP A 201 50.34 74.46 32.36
N ARG A 202 50.05 75.21 33.39
CA ARG A 202 49.00 74.85 34.38
C ARG A 202 47.59 74.96 33.82
N LEU A 203 47.30 75.93 32.96
CA LEU A 203 46.05 75.95 32.20
C LEU A 203 45.88 74.73 31.28
N ALA A 204 46.92 74.36 30.57
CA ALA A 204 46.93 73.17 29.73
C ALA A 204 46.71 71.88 30.57
N MET A 205 47.32 71.79 31.73
CA MET A 205 47.12 70.68 32.65
C MET A 205 45.69 70.54 33.16
N VAL A 206 45.08 71.67 33.61
CA VAL A 206 43.68 71.72 34.07
C VAL A 206 42.74 71.34 32.92
N GLN A 207 43.02 71.89 31.76
CA GLN A 207 42.23 71.56 30.55
C GLN A 207 42.31 70.07 30.14
N SER A 208 43.51 69.45 30.28
CA SER A 208 43.74 68.03 30.04
C SER A 208 42.94 67.17 31.03
N VAL A 209 42.96 67.52 32.34
CA VAL A 209 42.20 66.73 33.36
C VAL A 209 40.71 66.85 33.15
N THR A 210 40.21 68.08 32.82
CA THR A 210 38.79 68.27 32.50
C THR A 210 38.36 67.48 31.26
N ASN A 211 39.16 67.52 30.19
CA ASN A 211 38.90 66.74 28.97
C ASN A 211 38.91 65.22 29.23
N ALA A 212 39.82 64.73 30.01
CA ALA A 212 39.87 63.34 30.43
C ALA A 212 38.62 62.92 31.23
N GLY A 213 38.19 63.79 32.17
CA GLY A 213 36.96 63.53 32.93
C GLY A 213 35.71 63.53 32.09
N ASN A 214 35.60 64.42 31.13
CA ASN A 214 34.46 64.50 30.18
C ASN A 214 34.44 63.29 29.25
N ALA A 215 35.58 62.89 28.75
CA ALA A 215 35.73 61.64 27.92
C ALA A 215 35.29 60.40 28.71
N MET A 216 35.70 60.26 29.96
CA MET A 216 35.31 59.15 30.84
C MET A 216 33.79 59.13 31.09
N ILE A 217 33.16 60.30 31.28
CA ILE A 217 31.70 60.38 31.40
C ILE A 217 30.98 60.04 30.12
N GLY A 218 31.57 60.44 28.97
CA GLY A 218 31.10 60.00 27.64
C GLY A 218 31.11 58.47 27.48
N HIS A 219 32.23 57.84 27.77
CA HIS A 219 32.35 56.37 27.73
C HIS A 219 31.38 55.65 28.69
N LEU A 220 31.19 56.15 29.90
CA LEU A 220 30.21 55.60 30.83
C LEU A 220 28.76 55.68 30.33
N ARG A 221 28.42 56.76 29.57
CA ARG A 221 27.08 56.88 28.94
C ARG A 221 26.90 55.89 27.81
N GLU A 222 27.90 55.69 26.97
CA GLU A 222 27.93 54.70 25.87
C GLU A 222 27.80 53.29 26.44
N GLU A 223 28.64 52.92 27.40
CA GLU A 223 28.57 51.63 28.09
C GLU A 223 27.21 51.37 28.77
N GLY A 224 26.61 52.43 29.34
CA GLY A 224 25.26 52.36 29.89
C GLY A 224 24.18 52.11 28.82
N ALA A 225 24.34 52.62 27.62
CA ALA A 225 23.49 52.33 26.47
C ALA A 225 23.70 50.90 25.98
N ASP A 226 24.96 50.45 25.89
CA ASP A 226 25.32 49.10 25.53
C ASP A 226 24.78 48.07 26.50
N LEU A 227 24.88 48.34 27.82
CA LEU A 227 24.32 47.47 28.84
C LEU A 227 22.80 47.30 28.69
N ARG A 228 22.06 48.36 28.34
CA ARG A 228 20.62 48.26 28.04
C ARG A 228 20.36 47.37 26.82
N THR A 229 21.14 47.58 25.76
CA THR A 229 21.06 46.79 24.53
C THR A 229 21.34 45.31 24.77
N TYR A 230 22.43 44.97 25.43
CA TYR A 230 22.76 43.55 25.75
C TYR A 230 21.79 42.91 26.73
N SER A 231 21.27 43.69 27.69
CA SER A 231 20.20 43.22 28.60
C SER A 231 18.90 42.92 27.85
N GLY A 232 18.57 43.69 26.80
CA GLY A 232 17.44 43.44 25.91
C GLY A 232 17.66 42.16 25.09
N ARG A 233 18.86 42.04 24.49
CA ARG A 233 19.24 40.82 23.70
C ARG A 233 19.20 39.55 24.54
N LEU A 234 19.71 39.62 25.78
CA LEU A 234 19.69 38.46 26.69
C LEU A 234 18.25 38.03 27.07
N ARG A 235 17.37 39.03 27.34
CA ARG A 235 15.95 38.74 27.61
C ARG A 235 15.27 38.07 26.40
N ALA A 236 15.52 38.58 25.20
CA ALA A 236 14.97 38.01 23.97
C ALA A 236 15.51 36.61 23.73
N ALA A 237 16.82 36.38 23.90
CA ALA A 237 17.44 35.05 23.74
C ALA A 237 16.86 34.03 24.75
N ARG A 238 16.63 34.42 25.99
CA ARG A 238 15.99 33.57 27.00
C ARG A 238 14.53 33.23 26.67
N ALA A 239 13.77 34.20 26.19
CA ALA A 239 12.39 33.92 25.73
C ALA A 239 12.35 32.96 24.57
N GLN A 240 13.25 33.13 23.60
CA GLN A 240 13.41 32.20 22.47
C GLN A 240 13.82 30.78 22.92
N LEU A 241 14.74 30.69 23.89
CA LEU A 241 15.18 29.41 24.44
C LEU A 241 14.03 28.64 25.10
N VAL A 242 13.14 29.29 25.84
CA VAL A 242 11.94 28.67 26.43
C VAL A 242 11.04 28.12 25.34
N PHE A 243 10.78 28.90 24.29
CA PHE A 243 9.96 28.49 23.17
C PHE A 243 10.55 27.27 22.43
N LEU A 244 11.85 27.32 22.09
CA LEU A 244 12.52 26.25 21.37
C LEU A 244 12.69 24.98 22.22
N THR A 245 12.81 25.09 23.52
CA THR A 245 12.81 23.94 24.44
C THR A 245 11.48 23.20 24.39
N ALA A 246 10.37 23.94 24.41
CA ALA A 246 9.03 23.36 24.27
C ALA A 246 8.82 22.73 22.87
N ALA A 247 9.29 23.42 21.81
CA ALA A 247 9.23 22.91 20.44
C ALA A 247 10.02 21.61 20.26
N ALA A 248 11.24 21.53 20.78
CA ALA A 248 12.06 20.32 20.72
C ALA A 248 11.42 19.14 21.49
N ALA A 249 10.83 19.41 22.65
CA ALA A 249 10.09 18.39 23.40
C ALA A 249 8.87 17.89 22.64
N ALA A 250 8.12 18.77 21.99
CA ALA A 250 6.97 18.40 21.16
C ALA A 250 7.40 17.60 19.91
N ALA A 251 8.50 17.98 19.25
CA ALA A 251 9.04 17.25 18.11
C ALA A 251 9.50 15.83 18.50
N LEU A 252 10.14 15.69 19.67
CA LEU A 252 10.50 14.36 20.21
C LEU A 252 9.26 13.48 20.43
N GLN A 253 8.20 14.04 21.01
CA GLN A 253 6.96 13.30 21.23
C GLN A 253 6.30 12.91 19.90
N ARG A 254 6.33 13.77 18.87
CA ARG A 254 5.81 13.42 17.54
C ARG A 254 6.60 12.29 16.91
N SER A 255 7.93 12.34 16.96
CA SER A 255 8.80 11.29 16.47
C SER A 255 8.52 9.94 17.17
N ALA A 256 8.37 9.94 18.49
CA ALA A 256 8.04 8.72 19.24
C ALA A 256 6.64 8.15 18.89
N ARG A 257 5.66 8.99 18.62
CA ARG A 257 4.33 8.56 18.18
C ARG A 257 4.36 8.01 16.75
N ALA A 258 5.12 8.63 15.86
CA ALA A 258 5.27 8.16 14.49
C ALA A 258 6.01 6.80 14.45
N ASP A 259 7.02 6.60 15.29
CA ASP A 259 7.71 5.33 15.46
C ASP A 259 6.75 4.21 15.92
N ALA A 260 5.94 4.48 16.94
CA ALA A 260 4.93 3.54 17.42
C ALA A 260 3.87 3.24 16.34
N ALA A 261 3.48 4.22 15.54
CA ALA A 261 2.53 4.04 14.44
C ALA A 261 3.13 3.19 13.30
N ALA A 262 4.40 3.40 12.96
CA ALA A 262 5.09 2.59 11.96
C ALA A 262 5.18 1.12 12.39
N LEU A 263 5.57 0.87 13.64
CA LEU A 263 5.61 -0.49 14.20
C LEU A 263 4.21 -1.14 14.21
N ALA A 264 3.16 -0.41 14.58
CA ALA A 264 1.80 -0.92 14.55
C ALA A 264 1.32 -1.27 13.13
N ALA A 265 1.70 -0.46 12.12
CA ALA A 265 1.39 -0.73 10.72
C ALA A 265 2.12 -1.99 10.21
N GLU A 266 3.37 -2.21 10.61
CA GLU A 266 4.12 -3.43 10.28
C GLU A 266 3.49 -4.67 10.91
N GLN A 267 3.10 -4.61 12.18
CA GLN A 267 2.41 -5.71 12.87
C GLN A 267 1.06 -6.02 12.20
N GLN A 268 0.32 -5.00 11.80
CA GLN A 268 -0.93 -5.18 11.05
C GLN A 268 -0.71 -5.84 9.70
N LEU A 269 0.34 -5.45 8.96
CA LEU A 269 0.70 -6.09 7.69
C LEU A 269 1.05 -7.57 7.90
N GLU A 270 1.80 -7.90 8.95
CA GLU A 270 2.14 -9.29 9.27
C GLU A 270 0.88 -10.12 9.58
N ALA A 271 -0.04 -9.58 10.36
CA ALA A 271 -1.32 -10.24 10.66
C ALA A 271 -2.13 -10.50 9.37
N VAL A 272 -2.24 -9.52 8.49
CA VAL A 272 -2.94 -9.67 7.19
C VAL A 272 -2.23 -10.70 6.30
N LEU A 273 -0.90 -10.75 6.29
CA LEU A 273 -0.13 -11.75 5.53
C LEU A 273 -0.42 -13.18 5.99
N VAL A 274 -0.57 -13.41 7.29
CA VAL A 274 -0.95 -14.72 7.84
C VAL A 274 -2.33 -15.15 7.34
N VAL A 275 -3.31 -14.23 7.42
CA VAL A 275 -4.68 -14.50 6.95
C VAL A 275 -4.72 -14.73 5.44
N HIS A 276 -3.98 -13.93 4.66
CA HIS A 276 -3.90 -14.08 3.21
C HIS A 276 -3.28 -15.43 2.80
N LYS A 277 -2.20 -15.88 3.47
CA LYS A 277 -1.61 -17.20 3.22
C LYS A 277 -2.58 -18.33 3.51
N ALA A 278 -3.36 -18.22 4.58
CA ALA A 278 -4.38 -19.20 4.91
C ALA A 278 -5.51 -19.23 3.87
N ALA A 279 -5.97 -18.06 3.40
CA ALA A 279 -6.99 -17.95 2.35
C ALA A 279 -6.49 -18.54 1.02
N LEU A 280 -5.23 -18.29 0.64
CA LEU A 280 -4.62 -18.87 -0.55
C LEU A 280 -4.55 -20.40 -0.45
N ALA A 281 -4.10 -20.94 0.67
CA ALA A 281 -4.06 -22.38 0.88
C ALA A 281 -5.45 -23.01 0.81
N ALA A 282 -6.47 -22.37 1.39
CA ALA A 282 -7.85 -22.83 1.30
C ALA A 282 -8.39 -22.81 -0.14
N ALA A 283 -8.07 -21.75 -0.90
CA ALA A 283 -8.47 -21.64 -2.30
C ALA A 283 -7.83 -22.73 -3.17
N LEU A 284 -6.54 -23.01 -3.01
CA LEU A 284 -5.83 -24.08 -3.71
C LEU A 284 -6.39 -25.46 -3.36
N HIS A 285 -6.76 -25.67 -2.10
CA HIS A 285 -7.35 -26.94 -1.66
C HIS A 285 -8.76 -27.15 -2.23
N ALA A 286 -9.59 -26.10 -2.17
CA ALA A 286 -10.95 -26.15 -2.74
C ALA A 286 -10.92 -26.38 -4.25
N GLU A 287 -9.99 -25.80 -4.95
CA GLU A 287 -9.73 -26.00 -6.37
C GLU A 287 -9.34 -27.43 -6.69
N ALA A 288 -8.39 -27.99 -5.97
CA ALA A 288 -7.98 -29.37 -6.19
C ALA A 288 -9.18 -30.33 -6.05
N ALA A 289 -10.03 -30.10 -5.06
CA ALA A 289 -11.27 -30.87 -4.88
C ALA A 289 -12.26 -30.66 -6.05
N ASP A 290 -12.39 -29.44 -6.55
CA ASP A 290 -13.27 -29.12 -7.68
C ASP A 290 -12.77 -29.74 -8.99
N ARG A 291 -11.47 -29.78 -9.21
CA ARG A 291 -10.85 -30.48 -10.36
C ARG A 291 -11.16 -31.98 -10.35
N VAL A 292 -11.11 -32.62 -9.17
CA VAL A 292 -11.50 -34.05 -9.04
C VAL A 292 -12.99 -34.22 -9.37
N ARG A 293 -13.86 -33.34 -8.90
CA ARG A 293 -15.31 -33.35 -9.24
C ARG A 293 -15.52 -33.27 -10.75
N TYR A 294 -14.83 -32.36 -11.42
CA TYR A 294 -14.91 -32.22 -12.88
C TYR A 294 -14.41 -33.46 -13.61
N GLN A 295 -13.33 -34.12 -13.16
CA GLN A 295 -12.85 -35.38 -13.74
C GLN A 295 -13.89 -36.49 -13.59
N VAL A 296 -14.53 -36.63 -12.43
CA VAL A 296 -15.62 -37.58 -12.19
C VAL A 296 -16.80 -37.30 -13.13
N PHE A 297 -17.22 -36.02 -13.24
CA PHE A 297 -18.28 -35.60 -14.16
C PHE A 297 -17.97 -35.98 -15.60
N SER A 298 -16.77 -35.66 -16.10
CA SER A 298 -16.35 -35.96 -17.48
C SER A 298 -16.33 -37.46 -17.76
N ALA A 299 -15.81 -38.26 -16.82
CA ALA A 299 -15.83 -39.71 -16.93
C ALA A 299 -17.25 -40.29 -16.97
N GLN A 300 -18.15 -39.82 -16.09
CA GLN A 300 -19.54 -40.26 -16.06
C GLN A 300 -20.30 -39.82 -17.34
N SER A 301 -20.06 -38.63 -17.87
CA SER A 301 -20.63 -38.18 -19.15
C SER A 301 -20.19 -39.07 -20.31
N GLY A 302 -18.91 -39.44 -20.33
CA GLY A 302 -18.39 -40.40 -21.34
C GLY A 302 -19.03 -41.81 -21.26
N GLN A 303 -19.17 -42.36 -20.05
CA GLN A 303 -19.86 -43.63 -19.83
C GLN A 303 -21.34 -43.56 -20.20
N LEU A 304 -22.01 -42.45 -19.84
CA LEU A 304 -23.40 -42.22 -20.17
C LEU A 304 -23.61 -42.13 -21.69
N ALA A 305 -22.68 -41.51 -22.44
CA ALA A 305 -22.74 -41.46 -23.89
C ALA A 305 -22.72 -42.88 -24.55
N ILE A 306 -21.90 -43.79 -24.01
CA ILE A 306 -21.86 -45.18 -24.48
C ILE A 306 -23.20 -45.87 -24.19
N ARG A 307 -23.73 -45.70 -22.98
CA ARG A 307 -24.98 -46.31 -22.54
C ARG A 307 -26.19 -45.77 -23.31
N ILE A 308 -26.27 -44.49 -23.55
CA ILE A 308 -27.31 -43.86 -24.38
C ILE A 308 -27.30 -44.48 -25.78
N ARG A 309 -26.12 -44.54 -26.43
CA ARG A 309 -26.00 -45.18 -27.77
C ARG A 309 -26.53 -46.62 -27.80
N SER A 310 -26.17 -47.43 -26.82
CA SER A 310 -26.62 -48.83 -26.77
C SER A 310 -28.12 -48.97 -26.56
N LEU A 311 -28.72 -48.19 -25.62
CA LEU A 311 -30.16 -48.23 -25.36
C LEU A 311 -30.96 -47.65 -26.51
N ALA A 312 -30.51 -46.57 -27.13
CA ALA A 312 -31.16 -45.96 -28.26
C ALA A 312 -31.13 -46.88 -29.50
N ALA A 313 -30.02 -47.60 -29.75
CA ALA A 313 -29.93 -48.60 -30.79
C ALA A 313 -30.87 -49.79 -30.54
N ALA A 314 -30.96 -50.28 -29.31
CA ALA A 314 -31.90 -51.34 -28.93
C ALA A 314 -33.35 -50.89 -29.13
N LEU A 315 -33.74 -49.66 -28.75
CA LEU A 315 -35.06 -49.12 -28.96
C LEU A 315 -35.39 -48.95 -30.47
N ALA A 316 -34.40 -48.57 -31.29
CA ALA A 316 -34.59 -48.42 -32.74
C ALA A 316 -34.93 -49.74 -33.45
N ALA A 317 -34.42 -50.87 -32.90
CA ALA A 317 -34.72 -52.23 -33.41
C ALA A 317 -36.11 -52.74 -33.00
N THR A 318 -36.85 -52.06 -32.16
CA THR A 318 -38.20 -52.47 -31.71
C THR A 318 -39.30 -52.13 -32.75
N LYS A 319 -40.50 -52.74 -32.57
CA LYS A 319 -41.67 -52.40 -33.42
C LYS A 319 -42.15 -50.97 -33.24
N HIS A 320 -41.75 -50.28 -32.15
CA HIS A 320 -42.23 -48.94 -31.81
C HIS A 320 -41.05 -48.00 -31.48
N PRO A 321 -40.20 -47.65 -32.46
CA PRO A 321 -39.04 -46.78 -32.23
C PRO A 321 -39.51 -45.37 -31.81
N ALA A 322 -38.64 -44.63 -31.19
CA ALA A 322 -38.85 -43.23 -30.90
C ALA A 322 -38.95 -42.40 -32.19
N ARG A 323 -39.85 -41.40 -32.20
CA ARG A 323 -40.02 -40.49 -33.33
C ARG A 323 -40.28 -39.09 -32.77
N GLY A 324 -39.27 -38.25 -32.83
CA GLY A 324 -39.36 -36.82 -32.51
C GLY A 324 -39.75 -35.99 -33.71
N THR A 325 -40.19 -34.79 -33.50
CA THR A 325 -40.57 -33.84 -34.54
C THR A 325 -39.40 -33.10 -35.14
N GLY A 326 -38.25 -33.07 -34.43
CA GLY A 326 -37.06 -32.29 -34.79
C GLY A 326 -37.20 -30.79 -34.48
N SER A 327 -38.25 -30.39 -33.78
CA SER A 327 -38.43 -29.04 -33.31
C SER A 327 -38.51 -29.08 -31.79
N PHE A 328 -37.52 -28.47 -31.11
CA PHE A 328 -37.39 -28.56 -29.66
C PHE A 328 -37.95 -27.30 -28.99
N ASP A 329 -38.78 -27.50 -27.99
CA ASP A 329 -39.26 -26.46 -27.11
C ASP A 329 -38.34 -26.31 -25.89
N ARG A 330 -38.38 -25.18 -25.22
CA ARG A 330 -37.64 -24.96 -23.98
C ARG A 330 -38.07 -25.96 -22.90
N PRO A 331 -37.12 -26.61 -22.24
CA PRO A 331 -37.42 -27.66 -21.26
C PRO A 331 -37.85 -27.10 -19.90
N GLY A 332 -37.79 -25.78 -19.71
CA GLY A 332 -38.18 -25.06 -18.50
C GLY A 332 -38.58 -23.63 -18.80
N THR A 333 -39.40 -23.02 -17.92
CA THR A 333 -39.92 -21.64 -18.07
C THR A 333 -38.96 -20.57 -17.54
N GLY A 334 -37.90 -20.95 -16.79
CA GLY A 334 -36.92 -20.03 -16.23
C GLY A 334 -36.00 -19.41 -17.28
N PRO A 335 -35.31 -18.31 -16.97
CA PRO A 335 -34.30 -17.73 -17.87
C PRO A 335 -33.12 -18.68 -18.03
N VAL A 336 -32.37 -18.56 -19.14
CA VAL A 336 -31.06 -19.19 -19.26
C VAL A 336 -30.11 -18.52 -18.29
N THR A 337 -29.56 -19.30 -17.38
CA THR A 337 -28.63 -18.81 -16.35
C THR A 337 -27.18 -19.11 -16.71
N SER A 338 -26.95 -20.13 -17.59
CA SER A 338 -25.61 -20.56 -17.93
C SER A 338 -25.61 -21.26 -19.31
N PRO A 339 -24.96 -20.72 -20.35
CA PRO A 339 -24.93 -21.29 -21.69
C PRO A 339 -23.98 -22.48 -21.79
N PHE A 340 -24.12 -23.27 -22.85
CA PHE A 340 -23.14 -24.30 -23.24
C PHE A 340 -21.80 -23.68 -23.61
N GLY A 341 -20.69 -24.41 -23.39
CA GLY A 341 -19.38 -24.06 -23.95
C GLY A 341 -18.21 -24.13 -23.00
N PRO A 342 -17.01 -23.85 -23.52
CA PRO A 342 -15.79 -23.86 -22.72
C PRO A 342 -15.75 -22.66 -21.78
N ARG A 343 -15.33 -22.90 -20.53
CA ARG A 343 -15.16 -21.88 -19.49
C ARG A 343 -13.75 -21.94 -18.96
N LEU A 344 -13.06 -20.84 -19.03
CA LEU A 344 -11.73 -20.70 -18.45
C LEU A 344 -11.86 -20.44 -16.95
N HIS A 345 -11.29 -21.33 -16.14
CA HIS A 345 -11.21 -21.08 -14.69
C HIS A 345 -10.27 -19.90 -14.41
N PRO A 346 -10.71 -18.84 -13.70
CA PRO A 346 -10.00 -17.55 -13.67
C PRO A 346 -8.64 -17.60 -12.97
N ILE A 347 -8.45 -18.52 -12.02
CA ILE A 347 -7.20 -18.61 -11.24
C ILE A 347 -6.26 -19.67 -11.80
N LEU A 348 -6.80 -20.76 -12.33
CA LEU A 348 -6.03 -21.95 -12.66
C LEU A 348 -5.84 -22.16 -14.14
N HIS A 349 -6.46 -21.30 -14.95
CA HIS A 349 -6.32 -21.30 -16.40
C HIS A 349 -6.55 -22.66 -17.08
N TYR A 350 -7.34 -23.58 -16.46
CA TYR A 350 -7.82 -24.77 -17.14
C TYR A 350 -9.25 -24.55 -17.63
N VAL A 351 -9.58 -25.24 -18.73
CA VAL A 351 -10.88 -25.10 -19.37
C VAL A 351 -11.79 -26.22 -18.90
N LYS A 352 -12.97 -25.87 -18.34
CA LYS A 352 -14.12 -26.76 -18.12
C LYS A 352 -15.05 -26.64 -19.31
N LEU A 353 -15.59 -27.73 -19.78
CA LEU A 353 -16.66 -27.72 -20.76
C LEU A 353 -18.00 -27.86 -20.02
N HIS A 354 -18.87 -26.87 -20.16
CA HIS A 354 -20.28 -26.99 -19.81
C HIS A 354 -21.00 -27.73 -20.94
N THR A 355 -21.49 -28.94 -20.66
CA THR A 355 -22.02 -29.87 -21.65
C THR A 355 -23.49 -29.61 -22.02
N GLY A 356 -24.13 -28.62 -21.41
CA GLY A 356 -25.51 -28.26 -21.62
C GLY A 356 -25.81 -26.78 -21.45
N GLU A 357 -27.05 -26.46 -21.30
CA GLU A 357 -27.57 -25.12 -20.98
C GLU A 357 -28.36 -25.21 -19.69
N ASP A 358 -28.13 -24.26 -18.75
CA ASP A 358 -28.84 -24.22 -17.50
C ASP A 358 -30.00 -23.24 -17.55
N PHE A 359 -31.16 -23.67 -17.06
CA PHE A 359 -32.38 -22.87 -16.92
C PHE A 359 -32.66 -22.64 -15.44
N GLY A 360 -32.89 -21.40 -15.06
CA GLY A 360 -33.35 -21.06 -13.71
C GLY A 360 -34.67 -21.75 -13.38
N LYS A 361 -35.03 -21.77 -12.08
CA LYS A 361 -36.13 -22.58 -11.57
C LYS A 361 -37.50 -22.35 -12.28
N GLY A 362 -37.79 -21.13 -12.74
CA GLY A 362 -39.08 -20.80 -13.36
C GLY A 362 -40.29 -21.25 -12.52
N ASP A 363 -41.23 -21.99 -13.15
CA ASP A 363 -42.38 -22.62 -12.48
C ASP A 363 -41.99 -23.92 -11.70
N GLY A 364 -40.74 -24.36 -11.84
CA GLY A 364 -40.22 -25.55 -11.15
C GLY A 364 -40.52 -26.88 -11.84
N ILE A 365 -41.14 -26.86 -13.04
CA ILE A 365 -41.49 -28.06 -13.82
C ILE A 365 -40.42 -28.27 -14.92
N VAL A 366 -40.10 -29.54 -15.15
CA VAL A 366 -39.28 -30.00 -16.29
C VAL A 366 -40.23 -30.52 -17.36
N TYR A 367 -40.10 -30.00 -18.58
CA TYR A 367 -40.90 -30.36 -19.73
C TYR A 367 -40.09 -31.12 -20.80
N ALA A 368 -40.68 -32.12 -21.42
CA ALA A 368 -40.08 -32.80 -22.60
C ALA A 368 -39.89 -31.81 -23.74
N ALA A 369 -38.68 -31.64 -24.24
CA ALA A 369 -38.39 -30.70 -25.33
C ALA A 369 -38.98 -31.12 -26.68
N ASP A 370 -39.19 -32.40 -26.92
CA ASP A 370 -39.82 -32.97 -28.12
C ASP A 370 -40.50 -34.32 -27.82
N ASP A 371 -41.29 -34.83 -28.76
CA ASP A 371 -41.84 -36.18 -28.69
C ASP A 371 -40.74 -37.22 -28.59
N GLY A 372 -40.93 -38.27 -27.78
CA GLY A 372 -39.90 -39.28 -27.62
C GLY A 372 -40.27 -40.46 -26.72
N VAL A 373 -39.26 -41.24 -26.38
CA VAL A 373 -39.32 -42.36 -25.44
C VAL A 373 -38.28 -42.19 -24.37
N VAL A 374 -38.65 -42.31 -23.13
CA VAL A 374 -37.73 -42.23 -21.98
C VAL A 374 -36.79 -43.43 -21.99
N LEU A 375 -35.46 -43.18 -22.08
CA LEU A 375 -34.46 -44.24 -22.03
C LEU A 375 -33.99 -44.50 -20.59
N ILE A 376 -33.81 -43.46 -19.79
CA ILE A 376 -33.21 -43.51 -18.48
C ILE A 376 -33.92 -42.54 -17.54
N THR A 377 -34.21 -43.01 -16.33
CA THR A 377 -34.48 -42.16 -15.14
C THR A 377 -33.66 -42.77 -13.99
N GLU A 378 -32.66 -42.04 -13.52
CA GLU A 378 -31.78 -42.56 -12.46
C GLU A 378 -31.10 -41.43 -11.67
N LEU A 379 -30.61 -41.77 -10.49
CA LEU A 379 -29.72 -40.90 -9.72
C LEU A 379 -28.28 -41.13 -10.16
N ASN A 380 -27.64 -40.08 -10.62
CA ASN A 380 -26.22 -40.07 -10.98
C ASN A 380 -25.45 -39.13 -10.02
N THR A 381 -24.21 -39.42 -9.70
CA THR A 381 -23.42 -38.62 -8.77
C THR A 381 -23.25 -37.17 -9.26
N ALA A 382 -22.96 -36.97 -10.53
CA ALA A 382 -22.74 -35.65 -11.10
C ALA A 382 -24.04 -34.97 -11.55
N TYR A 383 -24.85 -35.67 -12.36
CA TYR A 383 -26.10 -35.15 -12.91
C TYR A 383 -27.26 -35.11 -11.90
N GLY A 384 -27.09 -35.72 -10.72
CA GLY A 384 -28.20 -35.92 -9.79
C GLY A 384 -29.29 -36.81 -10.37
N ASN A 385 -30.55 -36.55 -10.02
CA ASN A 385 -31.67 -37.21 -10.68
C ASN A 385 -31.76 -36.70 -12.12
N MET A 386 -31.58 -37.62 -13.07
CA MET A 386 -31.59 -37.31 -14.51
C MET A 386 -32.60 -38.15 -15.29
N THR A 387 -33.19 -37.54 -16.29
CA THR A 387 -34.03 -38.19 -17.31
C THR A 387 -33.35 -38.05 -18.65
N VAL A 388 -33.31 -39.14 -19.45
CA VAL A 388 -32.84 -39.14 -20.84
C VAL A 388 -33.98 -39.57 -21.72
N ILE A 389 -34.29 -38.79 -22.77
CA ILE A 389 -35.33 -39.06 -23.75
C ILE A 389 -34.67 -39.26 -25.12
N ASP A 390 -35.08 -40.33 -25.79
CA ASP A 390 -34.70 -40.59 -27.18
C ASP A 390 -35.77 -40.05 -28.12
N HIS A 391 -35.37 -39.22 -29.07
CA HIS A 391 -36.24 -38.66 -30.10
C HIS A 391 -36.14 -39.36 -31.44
N GLY A 392 -35.36 -40.45 -31.49
CA GLY A 392 -35.15 -41.22 -32.71
C GLY A 392 -34.14 -40.58 -33.66
N THR A 393 -34.27 -40.89 -34.94
CA THR A 393 -33.40 -40.35 -35.99
C THR A 393 -34.03 -39.12 -36.61
N ILE A 394 -33.39 -37.99 -36.48
CA ILE A 394 -33.80 -36.68 -37.00
C ILE A 394 -32.67 -36.23 -37.95
N GLY A 395 -33.01 -35.99 -39.23
CA GLY A 395 -32.03 -35.59 -40.23
C GLY A 395 -30.89 -36.58 -40.46
N GLY A 396 -31.08 -37.89 -40.15
CA GLY A 396 -30.08 -38.95 -40.28
C GLY A 396 -29.21 -39.12 -39.01
N LEU A 397 -29.38 -38.31 -37.99
CA LEU A 397 -28.62 -38.34 -36.72
C LEU A 397 -29.53 -38.82 -35.58
N ARG A 398 -28.95 -39.59 -34.63
CA ARG A 398 -29.69 -40.04 -33.45
C ARG A 398 -29.66 -38.93 -32.40
N VAL A 399 -30.84 -38.41 -32.06
CA VAL A 399 -30.96 -37.29 -31.14
C VAL A 399 -31.59 -37.72 -29.82
N THR A 400 -30.95 -37.38 -28.74
CA THR A 400 -31.42 -37.59 -27.36
C THR A 400 -31.31 -36.29 -26.58
N THR A 401 -32.18 -36.11 -25.59
CA THR A 401 -32.07 -35.00 -24.61
C THR A 401 -31.88 -35.54 -23.23
N LEU A 402 -31.14 -34.76 -22.39
CA LEU A 402 -30.89 -35.09 -21.00
C LEU A 402 -31.36 -33.90 -20.13
N TYR A 403 -32.04 -34.25 -19.04
CA TYR A 403 -32.59 -33.31 -18.06
C TYR A 403 -32.04 -33.71 -16.70
N ALA A 404 -31.21 -32.86 -16.09
CA ALA A 404 -30.50 -33.16 -14.85
C ALA A 404 -30.97 -32.32 -13.68
N HIS A 405 -30.41 -32.59 -12.50
CA HIS A 405 -30.62 -31.94 -11.21
C HIS A 405 -32.07 -31.92 -10.71
N GLN A 406 -32.90 -32.88 -11.19
CA GLN A 406 -34.32 -32.95 -10.83
C GLN A 406 -34.51 -33.27 -9.33
N ALA A 407 -35.55 -32.73 -8.73
CA ALA A 407 -35.99 -33.12 -7.38
C ALA A 407 -36.75 -34.43 -7.39
N ALA A 408 -37.54 -34.64 -8.45
CA ALA A 408 -38.36 -35.86 -8.63
C ALA A 408 -38.61 -36.17 -10.10
N PHE A 409 -38.76 -37.44 -10.43
CA PHE A 409 -39.15 -37.91 -11.75
C PHE A 409 -40.66 -37.90 -11.90
N GLY A 410 -41.18 -37.51 -13.06
CA GLY A 410 -42.58 -37.59 -13.45
C GLY A 410 -42.85 -38.73 -14.48
N VAL A 411 -41.80 -39.45 -14.89
CA VAL A 411 -41.86 -40.48 -15.93
C VAL A 411 -40.90 -41.62 -15.60
N HIS A 412 -41.06 -42.79 -16.30
CA HIS A 412 -40.25 -44.00 -16.14
C HIS A 412 -39.63 -44.45 -17.47
N PRO A 413 -38.53 -45.23 -17.44
CA PRO A 413 -37.98 -45.81 -18.68
C PRO A 413 -39.00 -46.62 -19.47
N GLY A 414 -39.08 -46.35 -20.76
CA GLY A 414 -40.07 -46.94 -21.68
C GLY A 414 -41.32 -46.09 -21.91
N ASP A 415 -41.59 -45.07 -21.08
CA ASP A 415 -42.73 -44.16 -21.29
C ASP A 415 -42.58 -43.37 -22.58
N ARG A 416 -43.68 -43.19 -23.29
CA ARG A 416 -43.77 -42.27 -24.43
C ARG A 416 -44.17 -40.90 -23.92
N VAL A 417 -43.44 -39.90 -24.28
CA VAL A 417 -43.70 -38.52 -23.92
C VAL A 417 -44.00 -37.69 -25.17
N ARG A 418 -44.82 -36.67 -25.00
CA ARG A 418 -45.11 -35.66 -26.00
C ARG A 418 -44.34 -34.40 -25.70
N LYS A 419 -44.03 -33.65 -26.70
CA LYS A 419 -43.47 -32.31 -26.62
C LYS A 419 -44.29 -31.43 -25.63
N GLY A 420 -43.61 -30.74 -24.72
CA GLY A 420 -44.23 -29.92 -23.66
C GLY A 420 -44.89 -30.70 -22.51
N GLN A 421 -44.81 -32.06 -22.52
CA GLN A 421 -45.34 -32.85 -21.41
C GLN A 421 -44.46 -32.69 -20.15
N PRO A 422 -45.04 -32.49 -18.94
CA PRO A 422 -44.29 -32.51 -17.67
C PRO A 422 -43.64 -33.90 -17.49
N ILE A 423 -42.32 -33.92 -17.18
CA ILE A 423 -41.53 -35.13 -16.99
C ILE A 423 -40.78 -35.17 -15.66
N GLY A 424 -40.83 -34.09 -14.88
CA GLY A 424 -40.17 -34.01 -13.59
C GLY A 424 -40.29 -32.64 -12.95
N VAL A 425 -39.60 -32.46 -11.84
CA VAL A 425 -39.54 -31.24 -11.04
C VAL A 425 -38.09 -30.77 -10.94
N ILE A 426 -37.87 -29.48 -11.17
CA ILE A 426 -36.55 -28.85 -11.05
C ILE A 426 -36.10 -28.92 -9.59
N GLY A 427 -34.86 -29.35 -9.36
CA GLY A 427 -34.26 -29.49 -8.04
C GLY A 427 -32.80 -29.00 -8.00
N ALA A 428 -32.04 -29.54 -7.06
CA ALA A 428 -30.63 -29.23 -6.86
C ALA A 428 -29.87 -30.50 -6.46
N THR A 429 -30.16 -31.64 -7.09
CA THR A 429 -29.49 -32.92 -6.83
C THR A 429 -28.21 -33.05 -7.61
N GLY A 430 -27.25 -33.87 -7.15
CA GLY A 430 -25.94 -34.01 -7.81
C GLY A 430 -25.00 -32.81 -7.58
N TYR A 431 -24.28 -32.41 -8.63
CA TYR A 431 -23.31 -31.28 -8.55
C TYR A 431 -23.97 -29.94 -8.88
N ALA A 432 -25.13 -29.66 -8.32
CA ALA A 432 -25.82 -28.39 -8.46
C ALA A 432 -25.42 -27.42 -7.33
N THR A 433 -25.29 -26.14 -7.64
CA THR A 433 -25.05 -25.07 -6.66
C THR A 433 -26.35 -24.46 -6.10
N GLY A 434 -27.45 -24.68 -6.78
CA GLY A 434 -28.81 -24.22 -6.41
C GLY A 434 -29.88 -24.81 -7.32
N PRO A 435 -31.17 -24.54 -7.09
CA PRO A 435 -32.25 -25.10 -7.91
C PRO A 435 -32.20 -24.56 -9.35
N HIS A 436 -31.89 -25.44 -10.32
CA HIS A 436 -31.89 -25.17 -11.76
C HIS A 436 -32.10 -26.46 -12.55
N LEU A 437 -32.39 -26.33 -13.84
CA LEU A 437 -32.44 -27.44 -14.78
C LEU A 437 -31.22 -27.36 -15.68
N HIS A 438 -30.34 -28.39 -15.65
CA HIS A 438 -29.31 -28.61 -16.63
C HIS A 438 -29.87 -29.43 -17.79
N PHE A 439 -29.82 -28.88 -19.00
CA PHE A 439 -30.38 -29.47 -20.21
C PHE A 439 -29.31 -29.68 -21.26
N GLU A 440 -29.26 -30.91 -21.83
CA GLU A 440 -28.34 -31.21 -22.91
C GLU A 440 -29.11 -31.74 -24.14
N VAL A 441 -28.65 -31.36 -25.31
CA VAL A 441 -28.95 -32.05 -26.57
C VAL A 441 -27.75 -32.92 -26.93
N ARG A 442 -27.98 -34.20 -27.19
CA ARG A 442 -26.92 -35.15 -27.50
C ARG A 442 -27.16 -35.81 -28.86
N ILE A 443 -26.16 -35.76 -29.74
CA ILE A 443 -26.14 -36.49 -31.00
C ILE A 443 -25.21 -37.67 -30.86
N ASP A 444 -25.73 -38.88 -31.17
CA ASP A 444 -25.01 -40.14 -30.97
C ASP A 444 -24.36 -40.23 -29.57
N GLY A 445 -25.06 -39.76 -28.55
CA GLY A 445 -24.65 -39.71 -27.15
C GLY A 445 -23.69 -38.62 -26.76
N SER A 446 -23.13 -37.86 -27.69
CA SER A 446 -22.21 -36.74 -27.42
C SER A 446 -22.94 -35.44 -27.24
N PRO A 447 -22.66 -34.65 -26.22
CA PRO A 447 -23.34 -33.38 -25.97
C PRO A 447 -22.94 -32.32 -27.01
N LEU A 448 -23.91 -31.51 -27.41
CA LEU A 448 -23.78 -30.34 -28.30
C LEU A 448 -24.48 -29.13 -27.70
N ASP A 449 -24.18 -27.94 -28.22
CA ASP A 449 -24.83 -26.70 -27.83
C ASP A 449 -26.35 -26.81 -28.03
N PRO A 450 -27.17 -26.72 -26.97
CA PRO A 450 -28.63 -26.80 -27.08
C PRO A 450 -29.27 -25.58 -27.75
N ALA A 451 -28.67 -24.39 -27.66
CA ALA A 451 -29.26 -23.14 -28.08
C ALA A 451 -29.76 -23.16 -29.55
N PRO A 452 -29.01 -23.71 -30.55
CA PRO A 452 -29.47 -23.78 -31.92
C PRO A 452 -30.71 -24.68 -32.12
N PHE A 453 -30.98 -25.61 -31.21
CA PHE A 453 -32.11 -26.54 -31.29
C PHE A 453 -33.38 -25.96 -30.68
N LEU A 454 -33.22 -25.00 -29.71
CA LEU A 454 -34.34 -24.39 -28.94
C LEU A 454 -34.94 -23.13 -29.60
N VAL A 455 -34.28 -22.59 -30.61
CA VAL A 455 -34.75 -21.42 -31.35
C VAL A 455 -35.17 -21.88 -32.76
N ARG A 456 -36.29 -21.43 -33.30
CA ARG A 456 -36.69 -21.64 -34.72
C ARG A 456 -35.72 -20.92 -35.69
N ALA A 457 -34.43 -21.00 -35.48
CA ALA A 457 -33.41 -20.47 -36.37
C ALA A 457 -32.91 -21.65 -37.27
N PRO A 458 -32.50 -21.36 -38.52
CA PRO A 458 -31.90 -22.39 -39.36
C PRO A 458 -30.68 -22.97 -38.64
N LEU A 459 -30.53 -24.29 -38.63
CA LEU A 459 -29.42 -24.99 -38.04
C LEU A 459 -28.07 -24.47 -38.56
N PRO A 460 -27.00 -24.44 -37.73
CA PRO A 460 -25.69 -24.06 -38.19
C PRO A 460 -25.26 -24.87 -39.43
N PRO A 461 -24.51 -24.29 -40.39
CA PRO A 461 -24.05 -24.99 -41.58
C PRO A 461 -23.21 -26.20 -41.19
N GLY A 462 -23.66 -27.39 -41.64
CA GLY A 462 -23.02 -28.69 -41.34
C GLY A 462 -23.85 -29.63 -40.46
N VAL A 463 -24.83 -29.13 -39.72
CA VAL A 463 -25.80 -29.95 -38.99
C VAL A 463 -27.07 -30.04 -39.87
N ARG A 464 -27.24 -31.16 -40.54
CA ARG A 464 -28.51 -31.50 -41.21
C ARG A 464 -29.33 -32.35 -40.24
N LEU A 465 -30.52 -31.88 -39.87
CA LEU A 465 -31.52 -32.68 -39.19
C LEU A 465 -32.18 -33.62 -40.17
#